data_4dfad2c22bcc880315fee8be3bd2c2dd
#
_entry.id   4dfad2c22bcc880315fee8be3bd2c2dd
#
_cell.length_a   1.000
_cell.length_b   1.000
_cell.length_c   1.000
_cell.angle_alpha   90.00
_cell.angle_beta   90.00
_cell.angle_gamma   90.00
#
_symmetry.space_group_name_H-M   'P 1'
#
loop_
_entity.id
_entity.type
_entity.pdbx_description
1 polymer ?
#
loop_
_entity_poly.entity_id
_entity_poly.type
_entity_poly.pdbx_seq_one_letter_code
_entity_poly.pdbx_strand_id
1 'polypeptide(L)'
;AYEKLRSIYFDISRFKDYGKLSNVDLDKIRIGKTVDLDQYEKENPKDFTLLKRSTLSELKSGLFFKTKWGNVRPGWHLECATIALKTLGPTHDIHTSGVALAFPHHENAIAISQAATDRPLANYWLHNEPVMFSGPNAFDNVHLTLRDLLAKGFTGREIRYWLLSRHYRKPIFFSQKKLSAVRNTISHLDKFVQKLYFAKSASVNPDIDQVIYALKQEFVAAMDDDFNVAAGLAALFRFTHDINLKMDQRGLAVSDREKLLAALDRINSVLGFMDLEPTGADPEVEALIEKRELARSQKDWPAADDLRREMEEMGIEVIDTQDGPQWRRTEPQGSA
;
A
#
# COMPACT_ATOMS: atom_id res chain seq x y z
N ALA A 1 4.94 -38.38 2.59
CA ALA A 1 5.62 -37.96 3.82
C ALA A 1 6.21 -39.20 4.52
N TYR A 2 7.29 -38.99 5.26
CA TYR A 2 7.95 -40.02 6.04
C TYR A 2 8.35 -39.51 7.42
N GLU A 3 8.53 -40.45 8.37
CA GLU A 3 9.01 -40.12 9.71
C GLU A 3 10.50 -40.43 9.84
N LYS A 4 11.26 -39.51 10.42
CA LYS A 4 12.64 -39.74 10.84
C LYS A 4 12.94 -38.99 12.12
N LEU A 5 13.44 -39.72 13.14
CA LEU A 5 13.77 -39.19 14.46
C LEU A 5 12.62 -38.34 15.11
N ARG A 6 11.40 -38.86 15.00
CA ARG A 6 10.16 -38.22 15.51
C ARG A 6 9.82 -36.86 14.86
N SER A 7 10.41 -36.55 13.72
CA SER A 7 9.98 -35.44 12.86
C SER A 7 9.36 -36.00 11.59
N ILE A 8 8.42 -35.29 11.01
CA ILE A 8 7.71 -35.67 9.78
C ILE A 8 8.16 -34.76 8.66
N TYR A 9 8.55 -35.39 7.57
CA TYR A 9 9.06 -34.69 6.38
C TYR A 9 8.16 -34.95 5.18
N PHE A 10 8.11 -33.96 4.30
CA PHE A 10 7.50 -34.09 2.98
C PHE A 10 8.57 -34.52 1.98
N ASP A 11 8.33 -35.62 1.30
CA ASP A 11 9.18 -36.17 0.24
C ASP A 11 8.82 -35.47 -1.07
N ILE A 12 9.63 -34.49 -1.48
CA ILE A 12 9.37 -33.70 -2.69
C ILE A 12 9.49 -34.52 -3.98
N SER A 13 10.20 -35.64 -3.96
CA SER A 13 10.37 -36.50 -5.14
C SER A 13 9.03 -37.13 -5.59
N ARG A 14 8.06 -37.21 -4.69
CA ARG A 14 6.71 -37.72 -4.97
C ARG A 14 5.73 -36.67 -5.45
N PHE A 15 6.12 -35.40 -5.48
CA PHE A 15 5.29 -34.31 -5.95
C PHE A 15 5.84 -33.77 -7.27
N LYS A 16 5.30 -34.26 -8.40
CA LYS A 16 5.82 -34.03 -9.75
C LYS A 16 5.89 -32.56 -10.18
N ASP A 17 4.99 -31.74 -9.64
CA ASP A 17 4.88 -30.32 -10.00
C ASP A 17 5.69 -29.40 -9.07
N TYR A 18 6.54 -29.94 -8.19
CA TYR A 18 7.36 -29.15 -7.28
C TYR A 18 8.37 -28.28 -8.04
N GLY A 19 8.39 -26.98 -7.72
CA GLY A 19 9.26 -26.00 -8.37
C GLY A 19 8.64 -25.30 -9.59
N LYS A 20 7.39 -25.63 -9.95
CA LYS A 20 6.71 -25.12 -11.14
C LYS A 20 6.30 -23.63 -11.02
N LEU A 21 5.89 -23.20 -9.83
CA LEU A 21 5.54 -21.79 -9.57
C LEU A 21 6.76 -20.88 -9.65
N SER A 22 7.84 -21.28 -9.01
CA SER A 22 9.09 -20.51 -8.90
C SER A 22 10.01 -20.69 -10.09
N ASN A 23 9.72 -21.64 -10.97
CA ASN A 23 10.57 -22.05 -12.10
C ASN A 23 12.01 -22.39 -11.67
N VAL A 24 12.15 -22.97 -10.46
CA VAL A 24 13.45 -23.30 -9.86
C VAL A 24 14.02 -24.58 -10.47
N ASP A 25 15.28 -24.55 -10.83
CA ASP A 25 16.04 -25.76 -11.19
C ASP A 25 16.43 -26.48 -9.90
N LEU A 26 15.74 -27.59 -9.63
CA LEU A 26 15.94 -28.39 -8.42
C LEU A 26 17.36 -28.95 -8.28
N ASP A 27 18.08 -29.14 -9.39
CA ASP A 27 19.45 -29.68 -9.37
C ASP A 27 20.48 -28.60 -9.00
N LYS A 28 20.13 -27.32 -9.17
CA LYS A 28 20.96 -26.18 -8.77
C LYS A 28 20.68 -25.64 -7.37
N ILE A 29 19.79 -26.27 -6.62
CA ILE A 29 19.50 -25.84 -5.25
C ILE A 29 20.75 -25.95 -4.38
N ARG A 30 21.15 -24.83 -3.78
CA ARG A 30 22.27 -24.76 -2.82
C ARG A 30 21.74 -24.98 -1.41
N ILE A 31 22.04 -26.15 -0.85
CA ILE A 31 21.72 -26.50 0.53
C ILE A 31 22.41 -25.51 1.48
N GLY A 32 21.69 -24.95 2.44
CA GLY A 32 22.18 -23.93 3.38
C GLY A 32 22.12 -22.48 2.88
N LYS A 33 21.79 -22.23 1.58
CA LYS A 33 21.53 -20.89 1.05
C LYS A 33 20.11 -20.71 0.55
N THR A 34 19.56 -21.72 -0.10
CA THR A 34 18.22 -21.71 -0.71
C THR A 34 17.22 -22.59 0.05
N VAL A 35 17.73 -23.53 0.83
CA VAL A 35 16.92 -24.42 1.70
C VAL A 35 17.57 -24.40 3.07
N ASP A 36 16.78 -24.14 4.12
CA ASP A 36 17.26 -24.13 5.49
C ASP A 36 17.91 -25.47 5.83
N LEU A 37 19.15 -25.41 6.31
CA LEU A 37 19.77 -26.49 7.04
C LEU A 37 19.04 -26.60 8.39
N ASP A 38 17.88 -27.26 8.37
CA ASP A 38 17.31 -27.70 9.63
C ASP A 38 18.35 -28.61 10.32
N GLN A 39 18.52 -28.45 11.62
CA GLN A 39 19.35 -29.31 12.48
C GLN A 39 18.83 -30.77 12.53
N TYR A 40 18.02 -31.18 11.54
CA TYR A 40 17.33 -32.43 11.46
C TYR A 40 17.90 -33.28 10.33
N GLU A 41 18.06 -34.55 10.59
CA GLU A 41 18.48 -35.51 9.56
C GLU A 41 17.34 -35.80 8.60
N LYS A 42 17.43 -35.30 7.38
CA LYS A 42 16.52 -35.60 6.26
C LYS A 42 17.09 -36.79 5.45
N GLU A 43 16.21 -37.53 4.76
CA GLU A 43 16.64 -38.52 3.78
C GLU A 43 17.21 -37.85 2.54
N ASN A 44 16.47 -36.84 2.08
CA ASN A 44 16.91 -35.94 1.01
C ASN A 44 17.01 -34.51 1.57
N PRO A 45 18.15 -33.83 1.44
CA PRO A 45 18.30 -32.45 1.91
C PRO A 45 17.30 -31.46 1.31
N LYS A 46 16.73 -31.77 0.14
CA LYS A 46 15.71 -30.95 -0.53
C LYS A 46 14.32 -31.07 0.09
N ASP A 47 14.05 -32.16 0.87
CA ASP A 47 12.78 -32.34 1.56
C ASP A 47 12.56 -31.28 2.62
N PHE A 48 11.32 -31.01 2.95
CA PHE A 48 10.99 -30.02 3.96
C PHE A 48 10.18 -30.62 5.13
N THR A 49 10.29 -29.95 6.28
CA THR A 49 9.67 -30.45 7.51
C THR A 49 8.21 -30.04 7.60
N LEU A 50 7.34 -31.03 7.83
CA LEU A 50 5.93 -30.81 8.15
C LEU A 50 5.73 -30.62 9.66
N LEU A 51 6.26 -31.56 10.47
CA LEU A 51 6.20 -31.51 11.92
C LEU A 51 7.60 -31.71 12.48
N LYS A 52 8.03 -30.81 13.33
CA LYS A 52 9.33 -30.85 14.01
C LYS A 52 9.17 -31.41 15.40
N ARG A 53 10.06 -32.32 15.82
CA ARG A 53 10.14 -32.75 17.21
C ARG A 53 10.45 -31.53 18.10
N SER A 54 9.64 -31.38 19.17
CA SER A 54 9.84 -30.24 20.09
C SER A 54 11.14 -30.35 20.85
N THR A 55 11.82 -29.24 21.02
CA THR A 55 13.01 -29.09 21.86
C THR A 55 12.64 -29.05 23.34
N LEU A 56 13.61 -29.24 24.22
CA LEU A 56 13.39 -29.13 25.68
C LEU A 56 12.88 -27.74 26.10
N SER A 57 13.32 -26.69 25.43
CA SER A 57 12.84 -25.32 25.68
C SER A 57 11.36 -25.18 25.33
N GLU A 58 10.95 -25.66 24.16
CA GLU A 58 9.55 -25.61 23.69
C GLU A 58 8.63 -26.44 24.58
N LEU A 59 9.10 -27.61 25.06
CA LEU A 59 8.36 -28.42 26.00
C LEU A 59 8.15 -27.70 27.34
N LYS A 60 9.20 -27.03 27.87
CA LYS A 60 9.08 -26.24 29.09
C LYS A 60 8.16 -25.05 28.96
N SER A 61 8.13 -24.42 27.77
CA SER A 61 7.25 -23.28 27.46
C SER A 61 5.83 -23.67 27.07
N GLY A 62 5.52 -24.96 27.00
CA GLY A 62 4.20 -25.45 26.57
C GLY A 62 3.91 -25.27 25.07
N LEU A 63 4.89 -24.96 24.25
CA LEU A 63 4.77 -24.70 22.80
C LEU A 63 4.91 -25.98 21.99
N PHE A 64 3.93 -26.86 22.10
CA PHE A 64 3.92 -28.12 21.37
C PHE A 64 2.51 -28.69 21.19
N PHE A 65 2.37 -29.59 20.22
CA PHE A 65 1.17 -30.40 20.03
C PHE A 65 1.50 -31.86 20.36
N LYS A 66 0.60 -32.50 21.13
CA LYS A 66 0.68 -33.96 21.38
C LYS A 66 0.13 -34.71 20.17
N THR A 67 0.91 -35.59 19.59
CA THR A 67 0.54 -36.40 18.42
C THR A 67 0.97 -37.85 18.61
N LYS A 68 0.58 -38.72 17.69
CA LYS A 68 1.06 -40.12 17.66
C LYS A 68 2.59 -40.23 17.47
N TRP A 69 3.24 -39.18 16.94
CA TRP A 69 4.69 -39.12 16.78
C TRP A 69 5.41 -38.45 17.98
N GLY A 70 4.66 -38.19 19.05
CA GLY A 70 5.15 -37.50 20.26
C GLY A 70 4.79 -36.02 20.28
N ASN A 71 5.58 -35.27 21.06
CA ASN A 71 5.42 -33.82 21.15
C ASN A 71 6.14 -33.13 19.98
N VAL A 72 5.37 -32.48 19.13
CA VAL A 72 5.87 -31.82 17.90
C VAL A 72 5.36 -30.40 17.79
N ARG A 73 6.03 -29.59 16.97
CA ARG A 73 5.54 -28.30 16.49
C ARG A 73 5.42 -28.32 14.96
N PRO A 74 4.46 -27.59 14.38
CA PRO A 74 4.33 -27.51 12.94
C PRO A 74 5.54 -26.79 12.32
N GLY A 75 5.86 -27.14 11.09
CA GLY A 75 6.76 -26.37 10.25
C GLY A 75 6.05 -25.12 9.72
N TRP A 76 6.79 -24.04 9.51
CA TRP A 76 6.26 -22.75 9.03
C TRP A 76 5.37 -22.88 7.78
N HIS A 77 5.77 -23.69 6.82
CA HIS A 77 5.00 -23.91 5.59
C HIS A 77 3.65 -24.59 5.84
N LEU A 78 3.62 -25.54 6.79
CA LEU A 78 2.40 -26.26 7.18
C LEU A 78 1.41 -25.30 7.88
N GLU A 79 1.89 -24.38 8.70
CA GLU A 79 1.03 -23.39 9.36
C GLU A 79 0.30 -22.54 8.34
N CYS A 80 1.03 -21.93 7.40
CA CYS A 80 0.45 -21.07 6.35
C CYS A 80 -0.53 -21.84 5.46
N ALA A 81 -0.16 -23.04 5.00
CA ALA A 81 -1.04 -23.89 4.19
C ALA A 81 -2.32 -24.24 4.95
N THR A 82 -2.21 -24.62 6.23
CA THR A 82 -3.37 -24.97 7.07
C THR A 82 -4.29 -23.78 7.31
N ILE A 83 -3.73 -22.61 7.57
CA ILE A 83 -4.53 -21.38 7.76
C ILE A 83 -5.27 -21.04 6.46
N ALA A 84 -4.59 -21.04 5.32
CA ALA A 84 -5.22 -20.79 4.03
C ALA A 84 -6.37 -21.77 3.74
N LEU A 85 -6.12 -23.07 3.89
CA LEU A 85 -7.14 -24.09 3.67
C LEU A 85 -8.35 -23.95 4.60
N LYS A 86 -8.14 -23.58 5.87
CA LYS A 86 -9.23 -23.44 6.85
C LYS A 86 -10.06 -22.19 6.66
N THR A 87 -9.42 -21.08 6.25
CA THR A 87 -10.08 -19.76 6.16
C THR A 87 -10.63 -19.48 4.79
N LEU A 88 -9.96 -19.91 3.74
CA LEU A 88 -10.27 -19.60 2.35
C LEU A 88 -10.76 -20.79 1.53
N GLY A 89 -10.70 -22.01 2.12
CA GLY A 89 -11.08 -23.24 1.44
C GLY A 89 -9.94 -23.90 0.67
N PRO A 90 -10.22 -25.00 -0.02
CA PRO A 90 -9.20 -25.81 -0.69
C PRO A 90 -8.49 -25.10 -1.84
N THR A 91 -9.17 -24.14 -2.47
CA THR A 91 -8.62 -23.27 -3.52
C THR A 91 -9.15 -21.87 -3.30
N HIS A 92 -8.27 -20.89 -3.19
CA HIS A 92 -8.65 -19.47 -3.15
C HIS A 92 -8.27 -18.77 -4.46
N ASP A 93 -8.83 -17.58 -4.70
CA ASP A 93 -8.64 -16.91 -5.98
C ASP A 93 -7.23 -16.36 -6.12
N ILE A 94 -6.75 -15.58 -5.16
CA ILE A 94 -5.50 -14.83 -5.27
C ILE A 94 -4.63 -15.06 -4.04
N HIS A 95 -3.36 -15.40 -4.26
CA HIS A 95 -2.33 -15.49 -3.23
C HIS A 95 -1.24 -14.44 -3.50
N THR A 96 -0.97 -13.60 -2.51
CA THR A 96 -0.01 -12.49 -2.67
C THR A 96 1.10 -12.56 -1.63
N SER A 97 2.33 -12.24 -2.03
CA SER A 97 3.45 -12.04 -1.09
C SER A 97 4.68 -11.42 -1.77
N GLY A 98 5.78 -11.27 -1.02
CA GLY A 98 7.08 -10.92 -1.59
C GLY A 98 7.67 -12.06 -2.43
N VAL A 99 8.38 -11.72 -3.51
CA VAL A 99 8.99 -12.68 -4.44
C VAL A 99 9.95 -13.67 -3.76
N ALA A 100 10.60 -13.26 -2.67
CA ALA A 100 11.50 -14.12 -1.89
C ALA A 100 10.80 -15.34 -1.27
N LEU A 101 9.47 -15.30 -1.12
CA LEU A 101 8.67 -16.41 -0.61
C LEU A 101 8.21 -17.38 -1.70
N ALA A 102 8.38 -17.06 -2.97
CA ALA A 102 8.00 -17.96 -4.05
C ALA A 102 8.70 -19.32 -3.89
N PHE A 103 10.00 -19.30 -3.56
CA PHE A 103 10.78 -20.48 -3.22
C PHE A 103 11.55 -20.27 -1.90
N PRO A 104 11.55 -21.27 -0.97
CA PRO A 104 10.80 -22.53 -1.04
C PRO A 104 9.38 -22.44 -0.46
N HIS A 105 8.95 -21.33 0.15
CA HIS A 105 7.78 -21.26 1.00
C HIS A 105 6.47 -21.60 0.26
N HIS A 106 6.23 -20.97 -0.88
CA HIS A 106 5.00 -21.18 -1.64
C HIS A 106 4.99 -22.54 -2.35
N GLU A 107 6.13 -23.00 -2.86
CA GLU A 107 6.23 -24.36 -3.40
C GLU A 107 5.87 -25.41 -2.34
N ASN A 108 6.36 -25.23 -1.12
CA ASN A 108 6.03 -26.11 0.00
C ASN A 108 4.54 -26.03 0.39
N ALA A 109 3.97 -24.80 0.42
CA ALA A 109 2.54 -24.62 0.71
C ALA A 109 1.64 -25.25 -0.36
N ILE A 110 2.01 -25.13 -1.64
CA ILE A 110 1.33 -25.79 -2.76
C ILE A 110 1.39 -27.31 -2.60
N ALA A 111 2.59 -27.86 -2.36
CA ALA A 111 2.77 -29.30 -2.22
C ALA A 111 1.95 -29.86 -1.05
N ILE A 112 1.93 -29.20 0.11
CA ILE A 112 1.13 -29.57 1.27
C ILE A 112 -0.37 -29.56 0.92
N SER A 113 -0.84 -28.46 0.37
CA SER A 113 -2.25 -28.25 0.12
C SER A 113 -2.79 -29.17 -0.97
N GLN A 114 -2.06 -29.33 -2.05
CA GLN A 114 -2.45 -30.19 -3.15
C GLN A 114 -2.39 -31.69 -2.75
N ALA A 115 -1.39 -32.09 -1.96
CA ALA A 115 -1.34 -33.43 -1.42
C ALA A 115 -2.49 -33.76 -0.45
N ALA A 116 -3.06 -32.75 0.21
CA ALA A 116 -4.18 -32.91 1.14
C ALA A 116 -5.55 -32.84 0.48
N THR A 117 -5.69 -32.14 -0.65
CA THR A 117 -7.01 -31.78 -1.23
C THR A 117 -7.19 -32.21 -2.67
N ASP A 118 -6.13 -32.64 -3.36
CA ASP A 118 -6.08 -32.84 -4.83
C ASP A 118 -6.50 -31.61 -5.66
N ARG A 119 -6.36 -30.41 -5.08
CA ARG A 119 -6.73 -29.15 -5.70
C ARG A 119 -5.59 -28.13 -5.60
N PRO A 120 -5.47 -27.21 -6.59
CA PRO A 120 -4.49 -26.12 -6.49
C PRO A 120 -4.82 -25.21 -5.30
N LEU A 121 -3.81 -24.74 -4.58
CA LEU A 121 -3.99 -23.86 -3.43
C LEU A 121 -4.57 -22.51 -3.82
N ALA A 122 -4.11 -21.93 -4.94
CA ALA A 122 -4.61 -20.65 -5.46
C ALA A 122 -4.65 -20.66 -7.00
N ASN A 123 -5.60 -19.89 -7.56
CA ASN A 123 -5.73 -19.72 -8.99
C ASN A 123 -4.68 -18.74 -9.55
N TYR A 124 -4.40 -17.64 -8.81
CA TYR A 124 -3.47 -16.59 -9.23
C TYR A 124 -2.45 -16.33 -8.12
N TRP A 125 -1.20 -16.13 -8.54
CA TRP A 125 -0.07 -15.84 -7.66
C TRP A 125 0.54 -14.50 -8.04
N LEU A 126 0.58 -13.56 -7.08
CA LEU A 126 1.16 -12.23 -7.26
C LEU A 126 2.32 -12.05 -6.28
N HIS A 127 3.51 -11.84 -6.84
CA HIS A 127 4.72 -11.63 -6.05
C HIS A 127 5.26 -10.22 -6.29
N ASN A 128 5.35 -9.43 -5.20
CA ASN A 128 5.94 -8.11 -5.27
C ASN A 128 7.45 -8.16 -5.01
N GLU A 129 8.17 -7.26 -5.67
CA GLU A 129 9.57 -7.02 -5.37
C GLU A 129 9.74 -6.26 -4.04
N PRO A 130 10.91 -6.39 -3.38
CA PRO A 130 11.14 -5.79 -2.07
C PRO A 130 11.37 -4.27 -2.14
N VAL A 131 11.22 -3.64 -0.98
CA VAL A 131 11.77 -2.31 -0.73
C VAL A 131 13.27 -2.46 -0.43
N MET A 132 14.10 -1.83 -1.26
CA MET A 132 15.55 -1.86 -1.17
C MET A 132 16.09 -0.57 -0.53
N PHE A 133 17.07 -0.71 0.32
CA PHE A 133 17.78 0.43 0.91
C PHE A 133 19.08 0.67 0.14
N SER A 134 19.33 1.94 -0.25
CA SER A 134 20.55 2.34 -0.98
C SER A 134 21.48 3.10 -0.04
N GLY A 135 22.77 2.80 -0.08
CA GLY A 135 23.81 3.54 0.67
C GLY A 135 24.82 2.62 1.36
N PRO A 136 25.86 3.17 1.96
CA PRO A 136 26.89 2.40 2.65
C PRO A 136 26.34 1.56 3.81
N ASN A 137 25.18 1.90 4.34
CA ASN A 137 24.46 1.16 5.38
C ASN A 137 23.35 0.26 4.84
N ALA A 138 23.33 -0.02 3.54
CA ALA A 138 22.30 -0.85 2.90
C ALA A 138 22.28 -2.30 3.44
N PHE A 139 23.35 -2.73 4.07
CA PHE A 139 23.51 -4.05 4.69
C PHE A 139 23.42 -4.03 6.22
N ASP A 140 23.45 -2.85 6.83
CA ASP A 140 23.19 -2.72 8.26
C ASP A 140 21.68 -2.82 8.48
N ASN A 141 21.23 -3.89 9.11
CA ASN A 141 19.88 -4.25 9.54
C ASN A 141 18.98 -3.07 9.98
N VAL A 142 18.81 -2.08 9.11
CA VAL A 142 17.89 -0.98 9.36
C VAL A 142 16.49 -1.51 9.08
N HIS A 143 15.84 -2.01 10.11
CA HIS A 143 14.43 -2.33 10.09
C HIS A 143 13.64 -1.02 10.12
N LEU A 144 13.48 -0.37 8.98
CA LEU A 144 12.61 0.79 8.85
C LEU A 144 11.15 0.32 8.86
N THR A 145 10.44 0.65 9.91
CA THR A 145 9.01 0.32 10.05
C THR A 145 8.14 1.49 9.57
N LEU A 146 6.85 1.21 9.34
CA LEU A 146 5.86 2.25 9.08
C LEU A 146 5.83 3.28 10.23
N ARG A 147 5.93 2.81 11.49
CA ARG A 147 5.96 3.67 12.68
C ARG A 147 7.14 4.65 12.63
N ASP A 148 8.31 4.20 12.18
CA ASP A 148 9.49 5.07 12.07
C ASP A 148 9.29 6.16 11.01
N LEU A 149 8.59 5.85 9.92
CA LEU A 149 8.26 6.84 8.88
C LEU A 149 7.24 7.87 9.40
N LEU A 150 6.20 7.41 10.10
CA LEU A 150 5.22 8.29 10.73
C LEU A 150 5.87 9.19 11.79
N ALA A 151 6.77 8.65 12.62
CA ALA A 151 7.53 9.43 13.61
C ALA A 151 8.46 10.47 12.98
N LYS A 152 8.88 10.28 11.72
CA LYS A 152 9.62 11.27 10.91
C LYS A 152 8.72 12.30 10.22
N GLY A 153 7.42 12.32 10.52
CA GLY A 153 6.45 13.27 9.98
C GLY A 153 6.00 12.96 8.55
N PHE A 154 6.08 11.71 8.10
CA PHE A 154 5.45 11.28 6.86
C PHE A 154 4.02 10.82 7.15
N THR A 155 3.08 11.14 6.27
CA THR A 155 1.70 10.70 6.39
C THR A 155 1.47 9.34 5.75
N GLY A 156 0.41 8.64 6.17
CA GLY A 156 0.00 7.38 5.54
C GLY A 156 -0.28 7.53 4.03
N ARG A 157 -0.84 8.68 3.61
CA ARG A 157 -1.12 9.02 2.20
C ARG A 157 0.18 9.12 1.39
N GLU A 158 1.21 9.80 1.91
CA GLU A 158 2.52 9.94 1.27
C GLU A 158 3.21 8.58 1.11
N ILE A 159 3.18 7.76 2.16
CA ILE A 159 3.79 6.41 2.15
C ILE A 159 3.06 5.50 1.16
N ARG A 160 1.72 5.53 1.15
CA ARG A 160 0.91 4.75 0.21
C ARG A 160 1.17 5.16 -1.25
N TYR A 161 1.18 6.45 -1.55
CA TYR A 161 1.52 6.95 -2.88
C TYR A 161 2.91 6.50 -3.31
N TRP A 162 3.91 6.63 -2.42
CA TRP A 162 5.28 6.20 -2.71
C TRP A 162 5.36 4.72 -3.06
N LEU A 163 4.70 3.85 -2.30
CA LEU A 163 4.66 2.41 -2.56
C LEU A 163 3.96 2.10 -3.90
N LEU A 164 2.88 2.81 -4.24
CA LEU A 164 2.13 2.64 -5.48
C LEU A 164 2.78 3.28 -6.70
N SER A 165 3.75 4.19 -6.52
CA SER A 165 4.37 4.95 -7.62
C SER A 165 5.22 4.10 -8.56
N ARG A 166 5.46 2.84 -8.22
CA ARG A 166 6.23 1.90 -9.04
C ARG A 166 5.48 0.59 -9.20
N HIS A 167 5.63 -0.03 -10.36
CA HIS A 167 5.04 -1.34 -10.63
C HIS A 167 5.53 -2.36 -9.60
N TYR A 168 4.63 -3.15 -9.03
CA TYR A 168 4.92 -4.07 -7.92
C TYR A 168 5.98 -5.15 -8.25
N ARG A 169 6.17 -5.50 -9.54
CA ARG A 169 7.23 -6.40 -10.01
C ARG A 169 8.60 -5.74 -10.13
N LYS A 170 8.76 -4.50 -9.66
CA LYS A 170 10.06 -3.81 -9.68
C LYS A 170 10.42 -3.35 -8.27
N PRO A 171 11.67 -3.54 -7.82
CA PRO A 171 12.08 -3.14 -6.48
C PRO A 171 11.96 -1.62 -6.30
N ILE A 172 11.51 -1.20 -5.13
CA ILE A 172 11.45 0.21 -4.73
C ILE A 172 12.69 0.53 -3.92
N PHE A 173 13.47 1.52 -4.36
CA PHE A 173 14.63 1.98 -3.62
C PHE A 173 14.23 3.10 -2.65
N PHE A 174 14.30 2.80 -1.36
CA PHE A 174 14.04 3.79 -0.31
C PHE A 174 15.10 4.89 -0.33
N SER A 175 14.64 6.13 -0.27
CA SER A 175 15.47 7.30 -0.03
C SER A 175 14.58 8.36 0.61
N GLN A 176 15.02 8.94 1.72
CA GLN A 176 14.28 10.00 2.41
C GLN A 176 14.00 11.18 1.47
N LYS A 177 14.95 11.54 0.60
CA LYS A 177 14.77 12.58 -0.41
C LYS A 177 13.63 12.26 -1.39
N LYS A 178 13.54 10.99 -1.85
CA LYS A 178 12.45 10.56 -2.76
C LYS A 178 11.10 10.58 -2.06
N LEU A 179 11.05 10.11 -0.81
CA LEU A 179 9.81 10.14 -0.04
C LEU A 179 9.38 11.57 0.28
N SER A 180 10.32 12.48 0.61
CA SER A 180 10.01 13.91 0.78
C SER A 180 9.50 14.56 -0.49
N ALA A 181 9.96 14.12 -1.67
CA ALA A 181 9.45 14.64 -2.95
C ALA A 181 7.98 14.23 -3.21
N VAL A 182 7.52 13.11 -2.64
CA VAL A 182 6.11 12.69 -2.71
C VAL A 182 5.20 13.70 -2.04
N ARG A 183 5.63 14.35 -0.96
CA ARG A 183 4.87 15.43 -0.29
C ARG A 183 4.46 16.52 -1.26
N ASN A 184 5.35 16.95 -2.13
CA ASN A 184 5.03 17.95 -3.14
C ASN A 184 3.97 17.42 -4.13
N THR A 185 4.07 16.16 -4.52
CA THR A 185 3.10 15.53 -5.44
C THR A 185 1.70 15.47 -4.81
N ILE A 186 1.61 15.03 -3.55
CA ILE A 186 0.33 14.99 -2.81
C ILE A 186 -0.21 16.40 -2.64
N SER A 187 0.63 17.37 -2.24
CA SER A 187 0.23 18.79 -2.13
C SER A 187 -0.30 19.36 -3.44
N HIS A 188 0.26 18.98 -4.59
CA HIS A 188 -0.25 19.41 -5.89
C HIS A 188 -1.64 18.81 -6.19
N LEU A 189 -1.88 17.55 -5.82
CA LEU A 189 -3.21 16.93 -5.96
C LEU A 189 -4.23 17.58 -5.02
N ASP A 190 -3.85 17.86 -3.78
CA ASP A 190 -4.71 18.54 -2.82
C ASP A 190 -5.08 19.95 -3.33
N LYS A 191 -4.11 20.71 -3.84
CA LYS A 191 -4.37 22.02 -4.47
C LYS A 191 -5.27 21.92 -5.69
N PHE A 192 -5.12 20.88 -6.50
CA PHE A 192 -6.01 20.64 -7.64
C PHE A 192 -7.46 20.41 -7.16
N VAL A 193 -7.65 19.56 -6.15
CA VAL A 193 -8.98 19.29 -5.56
C VAL A 193 -9.57 20.58 -4.98
N GLN A 194 -8.80 21.37 -4.23
CA GLN A 194 -9.22 22.67 -3.73
C GLN A 194 -9.67 23.60 -4.87
N LYS A 195 -8.87 23.68 -5.94
CA LYS A 195 -9.21 24.50 -7.11
C LYS A 195 -10.53 24.09 -7.76
N LEU A 196 -10.88 22.78 -7.77
CA LEU A 196 -12.20 22.32 -8.24
C LEU A 196 -13.35 22.95 -7.44
N TYR A 197 -13.19 23.11 -6.13
CA TYR A 197 -14.25 23.66 -5.27
C TYR A 197 -14.41 25.18 -5.44
N PHE A 198 -13.32 25.89 -5.70
CA PHE A 198 -13.33 27.34 -5.80
C PHE A 198 -13.55 27.87 -7.22
N ALA A 199 -13.33 27.04 -8.25
CA ALA A 199 -13.57 27.44 -9.63
C ALA A 199 -15.06 27.69 -9.86
N LYS A 200 -15.41 28.85 -10.40
CA LYS A 200 -16.80 29.26 -10.69
C LYS A 200 -16.97 29.56 -12.17
N SER A 201 -18.02 29.04 -12.77
CA SER A 201 -18.47 29.38 -14.12
C SER A 201 -19.98 29.16 -14.19
N ALA A 202 -20.64 29.98 -14.99
CA ALA A 202 -22.05 29.81 -15.34
C ALA A 202 -22.25 28.82 -16.50
N SER A 203 -21.19 28.52 -17.25
CA SER A 203 -21.25 27.70 -18.46
C SER A 203 -20.63 26.33 -18.22
N VAL A 204 -21.34 25.29 -18.61
CA VAL A 204 -20.86 23.89 -18.62
C VAL A 204 -19.78 23.73 -19.70
N ASN A 205 -18.73 23.00 -19.38
CA ASN A 205 -17.69 22.67 -20.36
C ASN A 205 -18.09 21.42 -21.15
N PRO A 206 -18.29 21.51 -22.48
CA PRO A 206 -18.82 20.42 -23.30
C PRO A 206 -17.91 19.18 -23.34
N ASP A 207 -16.60 19.35 -23.03
CA ASP A 207 -15.61 18.28 -23.18
C ASP A 207 -15.35 17.52 -21.86
N ILE A 208 -15.99 17.88 -20.74
CA ILE A 208 -15.73 17.27 -19.43
C ILE A 208 -16.01 15.78 -19.45
N ASP A 209 -17.13 15.36 -20.03
CA ASP A 209 -17.50 13.94 -20.09
C ASP A 209 -16.50 13.13 -20.92
N GLN A 210 -15.92 13.71 -21.97
CA GLN A 210 -14.88 13.08 -22.78
C GLN A 210 -13.57 12.91 -22.01
N VAL A 211 -13.16 13.92 -21.24
CA VAL A 211 -11.94 13.85 -20.42
C VAL A 211 -12.08 12.81 -19.30
N ILE A 212 -13.26 12.76 -18.65
CA ILE A 212 -13.57 11.74 -17.64
C ILE A 212 -13.55 10.34 -18.26
N TYR A 213 -14.14 10.19 -19.46
CA TYR A 213 -14.13 8.91 -20.17
C TYR A 213 -12.71 8.45 -20.50
N ALA A 214 -11.87 9.34 -21.00
CA ALA A 214 -10.46 9.06 -21.28
C ALA A 214 -9.70 8.60 -20.03
N LEU A 215 -9.81 9.33 -18.92
CA LEU A 215 -9.21 8.93 -17.63
C LEU A 215 -9.63 7.51 -17.24
N LYS A 216 -10.94 7.23 -17.31
CA LYS A 216 -11.47 5.92 -16.92
C LYS A 216 -10.91 4.80 -17.82
N GLN A 217 -10.87 5.00 -19.13
CA GLN A 217 -10.37 3.99 -20.07
C GLN A 217 -8.87 3.74 -19.86
N GLU A 218 -8.08 4.79 -19.74
CA GLU A 218 -6.64 4.68 -19.52
C GLU A 218 -6.30 4.05 -18.16
N PHE A 219 -7.04 4.40 -17.10
CA PHE A 219 -6.84 3.81 -15.79
C PHE A 219 -7.21 2.33 -15.76
N VAL A 220 -8.35 1.95 -16.34
CA VAL A 220 -8.77 0.54 -16.43
C VAL A 220 -7.77 -0.26 -17.24
N ALA A 221 -7.35 0.24 -18.41
CA ALA A 221 -6.35 -0.43 -19.23
C ALA A 221 -5.02 -0.63 -18.49
N ALA A 222 -4.62 0.35 -17.68
CA ALA A 222 -3.41 0.23 -16.85
C ALA A 222 -3.57 -0.82 -15.73
N MET A 223 -4.76 -0.91 -15.11
CA MET A 223 -5.03 -1.93 -14.08
C MET A 223 -5.14 -3.33 -14.69
N ASP A 224 -5.72 -3.46 -15.88
CA ASP A 224 -5.82 -4.72 -16.62
C ASP A 224 -4.45 -5.21 -17.14
N ASP A 225 -3.48 -4.29 -17.30
CA ASP A 225 -2.09 -4.60 -17.64
C ASP A 225 -1.27 -4.89 -16.37
N ASP A 226 -1.56 -6.02 -15.73
CA ASP A 226 -0.82 -6.52 -14.55
C ASP A 226 -0.70 -5.48 -13.41
N PHE A 227 -1.79 -4.78 -13.11
CA PHE A 227 -1.83 -3.73 -12.08
C PHE A 227 -0.75 -2.66 -12.26
N ASN A 228 -0.59 -2.15 -13.46
CA ASN A 228 0.38 -1.10 -13.80
C ASN A 228 -0.04 0.26 -13.21
N VAL A 229 0.00 0.36 -11.88
CA VAL A 229 -0.41 1.58 -11.16
C VAL A 229 0.39 2.80 -11.63
N ALA A 230 1.65 2.63 -12.01
CA ALA A 230 2.46 3.74 -12.52
C ALA A 230 1.86 4.36 -13.80
N ALA A 231 1.35 3.53 -14.73
CA ALA A 231 0.62 4.02 -15.91
C ALA A 231 -0.73 4.66 -15.52
N GLY A 232 -1.45 4.06 -14.56
CA GLY A 232 -2.69 4.63 -14.01
C GLY A 232 -2.48 6.01 -13.37
N LEU A 233 -1.39 6.20 -12.62
CA LEU A 233 -1.00 7.50 -12.06
C LEU A 233 -0.66 8.51 -13.17
N ALA A 234 0.02 8.08 -14.23
CA ALA A 234 0.29 8.96 -15.37
C ALA A 234 -1.01 9.44 -16.04
N ALA A 235 -2.02 8.58 -16.16
CA ALA A 235 -3.34 8.97 -16.65
C ALA A 235 -4.02 9.99 -15.71
N LEU A 236 -3.96 9.77 -14.39
CA LEU A 236 -4.48 10.72 -13.40
C LEU A 236 -3.80 12.10 -13.51
N PHE A 237 -2.47 12.16 -13.65
CA PHE A 237 -1.77 13.44 -13.76
C PHE A 237 -2.03 14.15 -15.09
N ARG A 238 -2.19 13.43 -16.20
CA ARG A 238 -2.66 14.06 -17.47
C ARG A 238 -4.05 14.66 -17.29
N PHE A 239 -4.95 13.92 -16.70
CA PHE A 239 -6.30 14.39 -16.39
C PHE A 239 -6.28 15.67 -15.53
N THR A 240 -5.51 15.71 -14.43
CA THR A 240 -5.41 16.90 -13.57
C THR A 240 -4.84 18.10 -14.33
N HIS A 241 -3.88 17.87 -15.21
CA HIS A 241 -3.32 18.92 -16.07
C HIS A 241 -4.37 19.49 -17.04
N ASP A 242 -5.10 18.62 -17.75
CA ASP A 242 -6.11 19.02 -18.74
C ASP A 242 -7.26 19.78 -18.08
N ILE A 243 -7.71 19.33 -16.91
CA ILE A 243 -8.75 20.02 -16.16
C ILE A 243 -8.26 21.37 -15.64
N ASN A 244 -7.01 21.49 -15.17
CA ASN A 244 -6.44 22.77 -14.77
C ASN A 244 -6.45 23.78 -15.92
N LEU A 245 -6.03 23.36 -17.12
CA LEU A 245 -6.07 24.23 -18.31
C LEU A 245 -7.50 24.70 -18.64
N LYS A 246 -8.48 23.78 -18.54
CA LYS A 246 -9.89 24.13 -18.79
C LYS A 246 -10.44 25.10 -17.73
N MET A 247 -10.11 24.90 -16.46
CA MET A 247 -10.48 25.81 -15.38
C MET A 247 -9.90 27.20 -15.58
N ASP A 248 -8.63 27.31 -15.99
CA ASP A 248 -7.97 28.59 -16.24
C ASP A 248 -8.57 29.34 -17.45
N GLN A 249 -9.07 28.62 -18.44
CA GLN A 249 -9.65 29.21 -19.66
C GLN A 249 -11.12 29.62 -19.48
N ARG A 250 -11.93 28.86 -18.78
CA ARG A 250 -13.40 28.98 -18.77
C ARG A 250 -14.04 28.92 -17.39
N GLY A 251 -13.28 28.67 -16.34
CA GLY A 251 -13.83 28.32 -15.04
C GLY A 251 -14.45 26.91 -15.03
N LEU A 252 -15.24 26.61 -14.02
CA LEU A 252 -15.86 25.30 -13.84
C LEU A 252 -17.28 25.46 -13.29
N ALA A 253 -18.27 24.90 -14.00
CA ALA A 253 -19.65 24.84 -13.54
C ALA A 253 -19.77 23.85 -12.37
N VAL A 254 -20.77 24.04 -11.51
CA VAL A 254 -21.04 23.14 -10.37
C VAL A 254 -21.27 21.70 -10.81
N SER A 255 -22.07 21.52 -11.89
CA SER A 255 -22.34 20.19 -12.46
C SER A 255 -21.09 19.49 -13.00
N ASP A 256 -20.14 20.26 -13.57
CA ASP A 256 -18.88 19.72 -14.06
C ASP A 256 -18.00 19.28 -12.89
N ARG A 257 -17.93 20.10 -11.83
CA ARG A 257 -17.20 19.78 -10.58
C ARG A 257 -17.70 18.46 -9.98
N GLU A 258 -19.01 18.31 -9.85
CA GLU A 258 -19.62 17.09 -9.29
C GLU A 258 -19.23 15.85 -10.09
N LYS A 259 -19.26 15.92 -11.42
CA LYS A 259 -18.79 14.83 -12.29
C LYS A 259 -17.32 14.50 -12.10
N LEU A 260 -16.47 15.52 -12.02
CA LEU A 260 -15.02 15.35 -11.83
C LEU A 260 -14.71 14.73 -10.48
N LEU A 261 -15.32 15.20 -9.39
CA LEU A 261 -15.15 14.63 -8.05
C LEU A 261 -15.63 13.18 -7.99
N ALA A 262 -16.77 12.86 -8.61
CA ALA A 262 -17.26 11.47 -8.67
C ALA A 262 -16.31 10.56 -9.47
N ALA A 263 -15.67 11.07 -10.54
CA ALA A 263 -14.67 10.31 -11.29
C ALA A 263 -13.39 10.08 -10.46
N LEU A 264 -12.93 11.11 -9.76
CA LEU A 264 -11.76 11.00 -8.85
C LEU A 264 -12.03 10.05 -7.69
N ASP A 265 -13.22 10.09 -7.10
CA ASP A 265 -13.61 9.19 -6.01
C ASP A 265 -13.54 7.71 -6.44
N ARG A 266 -14.04 7.40 -7.65
CA ARG A 266 -13.89 6.05 -8.22
C ARG A 266 -12.44 5.61 -8.39
N ILE A 267 -11.58 6.49 -8.85
CA ILE A 267 -10.14 6.20 -8.96
C ILE A 267 -9.52 6.06 -7.56
N ASN A 268 -9.91 6.93 -6.63
CA ASN A 268 -9.40 6.93 -5.27
C ASN A 268 -9.87 5.73 -4.45
N SER A 269 -11.01 5.13 -4.75
CA SER A 269 -11.46 3.88 -4.13
C SER A 269 -10.46 2.72 -4.34
N VAL A 270 -9.64 2.81 -5.40
CA VAL A 270 -8.52 1.89 -5.68
C VAL A 270 -7.21 2.43 -5.09
N LEU A 271 -6.88 3.69 -5.37
CA LEU A 271 -5.59 4.28 -4.99
C LEU A 271 -5.49 4.61 -3.49
N GLY A 272 -6.54 5.20 -2.88
CA GLY A 272 -6.68 5.44 -1.45
C GLY A 272 -5.68 6.43 -0.84
N PHE A 273 -5.23 7.43 -1.61
CA PHE A 273 -4.33 8.46 -1.10
C PHE A 273 -4.79 9.90 -1.40
N MET A 274 -5.81 10.10 -2.23
CA MET A 274 -6.35 11.44 -2.48
C MET A 274 -7.29 11.85 -1.34
N ASP A 275 -7.23 13.10 -0.96
CA ASP A 275 -8.23 13.75 -0.12
C ASP A 275 -9.14 14.54 -1.06
N LEU A 276 -10.40 14.12 -1.14
CA LEU A 276 -11.38 14.71 -2.05
C LEU A 276 -12.36 15.62 -1.33
N GLU A 277 -12.20 15.81 -0.03
CA GLU A 277 -13.00 16.76 0.72
C GLU A 277 -12.42 18.18 0.59
N PRO A 278 -13.25 19.20 0.53
CA PRO A 278 -12.74 20.56 0.57
C PRO A 278 -12.06 20.78 1.93
N THR A 279 -10.76 21.09 1.89
CA THR A 279 -10.09 21.66 3.05
C THR A 279 -10.72 23.03 3.23
N GLY A 280 -11.75 23.15 4.08
CA GLY A 280 -12.48 24.39 4.17
C GLY A 280 -13.97 24.23 4.47
N ALA A 281 -14.49 23.02 4.59
CA ALA A 281 -15.87 22.75 5.01
C ALA A 281 -15.97 22.58 6.53
N ASP A 282 -15.16 23.29 7.32
CA ASP A 282 -15.34 23.37 8.75
C ASP A 282 -16.17 24.64 9.05
N PRO A 283 -17.46 24.49 9.41
CA PRO A 283 -18.34 25.65 9.63
C PRO A 283 -17.81 26.61 10.72
N GLU A 284 -17.05 26.10 11.68
CA GLU A 284 -16.44 26.89 12.74
C GLU A 284 -15.30 27.75 12.20
N VAL A 285 -14.46 27.17 11.34
CA VAL A 285 -13.36 27.89 10.67
C VAL A 285 -13.90 28.93 9.68
N GLU A 286 -14.92 28.57 8.90
CA GLU A 286 -15.54 29.52 7.96
C GLU A 286 -16.14 30.72 8.70
N ALA A 287 -16.81 30.48 9.84
CA ALA A 287 -17.33 31.57 10.67
C ALA A 287 -16.22 32.46 11.25
N LEU A 288 -15.05 31.90 11.59
CA LEU A 288 -13.90 32.69 12.05
C LEU A 288 -13.29 33.51 10.90
N ILE A 289 -13.22 32.94 9.71
CA ILE A 289 -12.76 33.65 8.50
C ILE A 289 -13.70 34.78 8.15
N GLU A 290 -15.01 34.57 8.16
CA GLU A 290 -16.00 35.62 7.91
C GLU A 290 -15.86 36.76 8.92
N LYS A 291 -15.73 36.46 10.22
CA LYS A 291 -15.50 37.48 11.26
C LYS A 291 -14.20 38.26 11.03
N ARG A 292 -13.12 37.56 10.63
CA ARG A 292 -11.83 38.18 10.32
C ARG A 292 -11.95 39.15 9.11
N GLU A 293 -12.62 38.71 8.05
CA GLU A 293 -12.82 39.56 6.87
C GLU A 293 -13.72 40.75 7.19
N LEU A 294 -14.72 40.58 8.04
CA LEU A 294 -15.54 41.68 8.53
C LEU A 294 -14.70 42.71 9.32
N ALA A 295 -13.87 42.24 10.27
CA ALA A 295 -12.95 43.10 11.02
C ALA A 295 -11.99 43.86 10.09
N ARG A 296 -11.43 43.17 9.09
CA ARG A 296 -10.56 43.82 8.07
C ARG A 296 -11.28 44.87 7.24
N SER A 297 -12.52 44.61 6.84
CA SER A 297 -13.35 45.55 6.11
C SER A 297 -13.65 46.84 6.92
N GLN A 298 -13.76 46.69 8.23
CA GLN A 298 -13.95 47.76 9.20
C GLN A 298 -12.64 48.42 9.64
N LYS A 299 -11.48 47.94 9.13
CA LYS A 299 -10.13 48.38 9.50
C LYS A 299 -9.79 48.16 10.99
N ASP A 300 -10.46 47.22 11.62
CA ASP A 300 -10.17 46.76 12.99
C ASP A 300 -9.06 45.68 12.92
N TRP A 301 -7.83 46.15 12.75
CA TRP A 301 -6.67 45.30 12.62
C TRP A 301 -6.39 44.41 13.87
N PRO A 302 -6.53 44.97 15.12
CA PRO A 302 -6.36 44.15 16.31
C PRO A 302 -7.31 42.95 16.35
N ALA A 303 -8.60 43.14 16.09
CA ALA A 303 -9.57 42.05 16.06
C ALA A 303 -9.28 41.01 14.96
N ALA A 304 -8.80 41.48 13.77
CA ALA A 304 -8.43 40.60 12.69
C ALA A 304 -7.19 39.73 13.05
N ASP A 305 -6.22 40.30 13.76
CA ASP A 305 -5.02 39.58 14.21
C ASP A 305 -5.31 38.60 15.35
N ASP A 306 -6.22 38.93 16.25
CA ASP A 306 -6.68 38.00 17.31
C ASP A 306 -7.38 36.77 16.71
N LEU A 307 -8.28 36.96 15.74
CA LEU A 307 -8.95 35.90 15.03
C LEU A 307 -7.97 35.04 14.23
N ARG A 308 -6.94 35.62 13.67
CA ARG A 308 -5.87 34.88 12.99
C ARG A 308 -5.11 34.00 13.97
N ARG A 309 -4.79 34.53 15.15
CA ARG A 309 -4.09 33.76 16.20
C ARG A 309 -4.94 32.63 16.73
N GLU A 310 -6.27 32.87 16.93
CA GLU A 310 -7.20 31.81 17.31
C GLU A 310 -7.22 30.67 16.29
N MET A 311 -7.26 30.98 14.98
CA MET A 311 -7.16 29.99 13.92
C MET A 311 -5.81 29.26 13.90
N GLU A 312 -4.68 29.96 14.13
CA GLU A 312 -3.36 29.36 14.25
C GLU A 312 -3.26 28.37 15.44
N GLU A 313 -3.88 28.70 16.60
CA GLU A 313 -3.97 27.82 17.78
C GLU A 313 -4.82 26.58 17.49
N MET A 314 -5.82 26.68 16.62
CA MET A 314 -6.60 25.53 16.11
C MET A 314 -5.86 24.71 15.04
N GLY A 315 -4.60 25.04 14.72
CA GLY A 315 -3.81 24.40 13.68
C GLY A 315 -4.28 24.78 12.27
N ILE A 316 -4.76 26.00 12.08
CA ILE A 316 -5.26 26.49 10.80
C ILE A 316 -4.38 27.64 10.34
N GLU A 317 -3.84 27.50 9.14
CA GLU A 317 -3.10 28.53 8.44
C GLU A 317 -4.00 29.21 7.40
N VAL A 318 -4.21 30.52 7.53
CA VAL A 318 -4.98 31.31 6.58
C VAL A 318 -4.05 32.04 5.63
N ILE A 319 -4.29 31.90 4.32
CA ILE A 319 -3.52 32.52 3.24
C ILE A 319 -4.43 33.48 2.51
N ASP A 320 -4.07 34.78 2.51
CA ASP A 320 -4.81 35.78 1.77
C ASP A 320 -4.44 35.70 0.26
N THR A 321 -5.44 35.47 -0.59
CA THR A 321 -5.27 35.41 -2.05
C THR A 321 -6.08 36.54 -2.73
N GLN A 322 -5.85 36.77 -4.04
CA GLN A 322 -6.64 37.73 -4.82
C GLN A 322 -8.12 37.34 -4.92
N ASP A 323 -8.44 36.05 -4.76
CA ASP A 323 -9.80 35.50 -4.84
C ASP A 323 -10.46 35.35 -3.45
N GLY A 324 -9.81 35.86 -2.38
CA GLY A 324 -10.26 35.78 -0.99
C GLY A 324 -9.35 34.93 -0.09
N PRO A 325 -9.64 34.90 1.22
CA PRO A 325 -8.86 34.10 2.16
C PRO A 325 -9.05 32.62 1.88
N GLN A 326 -7.94 31.88 1.83
CA GLN A 326 -7.90 30.44 1.78
C GLN A 326 -7.28 29.92 3.06
N TRP A 327 -7.68 28.74 3.52
CA TRP A 327 -7.13 28.18 4.73
C TRP A 327 -6.79 26.69 4.58
N ARG A 328 -5.86 26.23 5.41
CA ARG A 328 -5.52 24.80 5.51
C ARG A 328 -5.25 24.43 6.96
N ARG A 329 -5.53 23.19 7.32
CA ARG A 329 -5.05 22.64 8.61
C ARG A 329 -3.55 22.41 8.53
N THR A 330 -2.80 22.98 9.46
CA THR A 330 -1.42 22.59 9.71
C THR A 330 -1.45 21.36 10.61
N GLU A 331 -0.75 20.27 10.24
CA GLU A 331 -0.58 19.14 11.13
C GLU A 331 0.07 19.63 12.44
N PRO A 332 -0.39 19.15 13.61
CA PRO A 332 0.25 19.50 14.86
C PRO A 332 1.74 19.13 14.76
N GLN A 333 2.61 20.13 14.90
CA GLN A 333 4.04 19.90 15.06
C GLN A 333 4.17 18.95 16.25
N GLY A 334 4.59 17.71 15.97
CA GLY A 334 4.73 16.67 16.96
C GLY A 334 5.46 17.22 18.17
N SER A 335 4.80 17.15 19.32
CA SER A 335 5.45 17.33 20.60
C SER A 335 6.62 16.37 20.68
N ALA A 336 7.81 16.92 20.83
CA ALA A 336 9.10 16.26 20.94
C ALA A 336 9.12 15.22 22.09
#